data_df8f923115515bd9c58bbdade8ff67d2
#
_entry.id   df8f923115515bd9c58bbdade8ff67d2
#
_cell.length_a   1.000
_cell.length_b   1.000
_cell.length_c   1.000
_cell.angle_alpha   90.00
_cell.angle_beta   90.00
_cell.angle_gamma   90.00
#
_symmetry.space_group_name_H-M   'P 1'
#
loop_
_entity.id
_entity.type
_entity.pdbx_description
1 polymer ?
#
loop_
_entity_poly.entity_id
_entity_poly.type
_entity_poly.pdbx_seq_one_letter_code
_entity_poly.pdbx_strand_id
1 'polypeptide(L)'
;MAFGGIKEDDKLLVRASDIDFANMEIVYQDTHVPLYREALPAFHKAAELNSFCYKNPNYSRTITRDRVSGDTLMRGIRAVKKTATLRSILSKKSAKAIEDGLTQQQLSFYRVWMSGLFYRMYDRERAGIPVDFSEAATDFVADRTYVLNGRIKLEHKQNRIEKNYMEDYQRWKLAFSI
;
A
#
# COMPACT_ATOMS: atom_id res chain seq x y z
N MET A 1 -3.65 -0.98 3.88
CA MET A 1 -2.88 -2.10 3.28
C MET A 1 -1.48 -1.66 2.82
N ALA A 2 -1.29 -1.00 1.66
CA ALA A 2 0.05 -0.63 1.17
C ALA A 2 0.84 0.25 2.15
N PHE A 3 0.23 1.29 2.68
CA PHE A 3 0.83 2.19 3.67
C PHE A 3 1.21 1.45 4.96
N GLY A 4 0.42 0.47 5.38
CA GLY A 4 0.69 -0.37 6.56
C GLY A 4 1.74 -1.46 6.34
N GLY A 5 2.30 -1.61 5.15
CA GLY A 5 3.40 -2.54 4.90
C GLY A 5 3.02 -3.85 4.21
N ILE A 6 1.73 -4.11 3.93
CA ILE A 6 1.35 -5.33 3.18
C ILE A 6 1.94 -5.27 1.77
N LYS A 7 2.68 -6.30 1.40
CA LYS A 7 3.34 -6.44 0.09
C LYS A 7 2.35 -6.39 -1.06
N GLU A 8 2.82 -6.01 -2.25
CA GLU A 8 1.93 -5.75 -3.39
C GLU A 8 1.12 -6.98 -3.80
N ASP A 9 1.75 -8.15 -3.84
CA ASP A 9 1.09 -9.39 -4.26
C ASP A 9 0.12 -9.91 -3.20
N ASP A 10 0.42 -9.73 -1.92
CA ASP A 10 -0.40 -10.17 -0.79
C ASP A 10 -1.69 -9.36 -0.65
N LYS A 11 -1.74 -8.13 -1.16
CA LYS A 11 -2.97 -7.30 -1.12
C LYS A 11 -4.18 -7.94 -1.77
N LEU A 12 -3.96 -8.82 -2.75
CA LEU A 12 -5.04 -9.57 -3.40
C LEU A 12 -5.58 -10.70 -2.53
N LEU A 13 -4.82 -11.13 -1.53
CA LEU A 13 -5.14 -12.27 -0.67
C LEU A 13 -5.82 -11.84 0.63
N VAL A 14 -5.69 -10.57 1.04
CA VAL A 14 -6.31 -10.06 2.28
C VAL A 14 -7.84 -10.19 2.20
N ARG A 15 -8.42 -10.77 3.24
CA ARG A 15 -9.84 -11.05 3.36
C ARG A 15 -10.55 -10.04 4.27
N ALA A 16 -11.87 -10.03 4.22
CA ALA A 16 -12.66 -9.24 5.17
C ALA A 16 -12.49 -9.74 6.60
N SER A 17 -12.32 -11.05 6.79
CA SER A 17 -12.06 -11.67 8.10
C SER A 17 -10.70 -11.32 8.72
N ASP A 18 -9.74 -10.84 7.91
CA ASP A 18 -8.43 -10.43 8.40
C ASP A 18 -8.46 -9.02 9.02
N ILE A 19 -9.62 -8.35 8.99
CA ILE A 19 -9.76 -7.00 9.56
C ILE A 19 -10.36 -7.09 10.96
N ASP A 20 -9.59 -6.68 11.93
CA ASP A 20 -10.07 -6.41 13.28
C ASP A 20 -10.41 -4.93 13.43
N PHE A 21 -11.69 -4.62 13.24
CA PHE A 21 -12.19 -3.24 13.37
C PHE A 21 -12.17 -2.76 14.82
N ALA A 22 -12.24 -3.66 15.80
CA ALA A 22 -12.23 -3.29 17.22
C ALA A 22 -10.83 -2.85 17.66
N ASN A 23 -9.80 -3.59 17.23
CA ASN A 23 -8.40 -3.27 17.51
C ASN A 23 -7.77 -2.35 16.48
N MET A 24 -8.52 -1.95 15.45
CA MET A 24 -8.02 -1.07 14.39
C MET A 24 -6.80 -1.62 13.65
N GLU A 25 -6.85 -2.89 13.26
CA GLU A 25 -5.75 -3.54 12.58
C GLU A 25 -6.21 -4.54 11.51
N ILE A 26 -5.28 -4.88 10.62
CA ILE A 26 -5.40 -6.00 9.69
C ILE A 26 -4.41 -7.06 10.16
N VAL A 27 -4.90 -8.25 10.50
CA VAL A 27 -4.07 -9.40 10.88
C VAL A 27 -3.92 -10.31 9.67
N TYR A 28 -2.75 -10.26 9.05
CA TYR A 28 -2.47 -11.03 7.85
C TYR A 28 -1.15 -11.79 8.01
N GLN A 29 -1.19 -13.13 7.95
CA GLN A 29 -0.01 -13.99 8.08
C GLN A 29 0.90 -13.59 9.28
N ASP A 30 0.36 -13.56 10.46
CA ASP A 30 1.06 -13.18 11.71
C ASP A 30 1.61 -11.73 11.72
N THR A 31 1.26 -10.94 10.72
CA THR A 31 1.63 -9.53 10.65
C THR A 31 0.44 -8.66 11.05
N HIS A 32 0.64 -7.83 12.06
CA HIS A 32 -0.33 -6.83 12.51
C HIS A 32 -0.07 -5.50 11.83
N VAL A 33 -1.03 -5.05 11.03
CA VAL A 33 -0.92 -3.83 10.24
C VAL A 33 -1.95 -2.82 10.73
N PRO A 34 -1.53 -1.66 11.25
CA PRO A 34 -2.46 -0.66 11.79
C PRO A 34 -3.44 -0.19 10.73
N LEU A 35 -4.71 -0.06 11.13
CA LEU A 35 -5.79 0.46 10.32
C LEU A 35 -6.08 1.91 10.71
N TYR A 36 -5.78 2.83 9.82
CA TYR A 36 -5.94 4.26 10.07
C TYR A 36 -7.42 4.66 9.98
N ARG A 37 -7.85 5.57 10.86
CA ARG A 37 -9.24 6.04 10.97
C ARG A 37 -9.80 6.54 9.65
N GLU A 38 -9.00 7.25 8.87
CA GLU A 38 -9.37 7.80 7.56
C GLU A 38 -9.68 6.70 6.52
N ALA A 39 -9.10 5.51 6.70
CA ALA A 39 -9.32 4.37 5.82
C ALA A 39 -10.53 3.51 6.22
N LEU A 40 -11.03 3.61 7.46
CA LEU A 40 -12.13 2.78 7.97
C LEU A 40 -13.36 2.73 7.06
N PRO A 41 -13.91 3.86 6.57
CA PRO A 41 -15.08 3.81 5.71
C PRO A 41 -14.86 3.01 4.43
N ALA A 42 -13.63 3.07 3.88
CA ALA A 42 -13.28 2.31 2.69
C ALA A 42 -13.18 0.80 2.97
N PHE A 43 -12.64 0.42 4.16
CA PHE A 43 -12.53 -0.98 4.56
C PHE A 43 -13.88 -1.58 4.90
N HIS A 44 -14.75 -0.90 5.66
CA HIS A 44 -16.13 -1.32 5.89
C HIS A 44 -16.86 -1.54 4.58
N LYS A 45 -16.81 -0.54 3.70
CA LYS A 45 -17.42 -0.66 2.37
C LYS A 45 -16.85 -1.82 1.56
N ALA A 46 -15.55 -2.07 1.63
CA ALA A 46 -14.92 -3.19 0.93
C ALA A 46 -15.33 -4.54 1.51
N ALA A 47 -15.51 -4.65 2.82
CA ALA A 47 -15.92 -5.89 3.49
C ALA A 47 -17.39 -6.24 3.19
N GLU A 48 -18.28 -5.27 3.27
CA GLU A 48 -19.73 -5.46 3.28
C GLU A 48 -20.37 -5.40 1.89
N LEU A 49 -19.81 -4.63 0.96
CA LEU A 49 -20.42 -4.35 -0.32
C LEU A 49 -20.43 -5.58 -1.25
N ASN A 50 -21.58 -6.02 -1.67
CA ASN A 50 -21.75 -7.15 -2.61
C ASN A 50 -22.05 -6.72 -4.05
N SER A 51 -22.39 -5.44 -4.26
CA SER A 51 -22.65 -4.91 -5.60
C SER A 51 -22.12 -3.48 -5.73
N PHE A 52 -21.92 -3.07 -6.98
CA PHE A 52 -21.57 -1.69 -7.33
C PHE A 52 -22.71 -1.06 -8.12
N CYS A 53 -23.09 0.15 -7.71
CA CYS A 53 -23.93 1.03 -8.50
C CYS A 53 -23.06 2.11 -9.14
N TYR A 54 -23.14 2.28 -10.43
CA TYR A 54 -22.46 3.36 -11.13
C TYR A 54 -23.34 3.94 -12.25
N LYS A 55 -23.21 5.24 -12.44
CA LYS A 55 -23.84 5.93 -13.56
C LYS A 55 -22.91 5.81 -14.77
N ASN A 56 -23.40 5.22 -15.84
CA ASN A 56 -22.63 5.19 -17.08
C ASN A 56 -22.66 6.59 -17.71
N PRO A 57 -21.51 7.23 -17.99
CA PRO A 57 -21.48 8.56 -18.55
C PRO A 57 -22.17 8.68 -19.93
N ASN A 58 -22.25 7.55 -20.67
CA ASN A 58 -22.87 7.48 -21.99
C ASN A 58 -24.38 7.17 -21.95
N TYR A 59 -24.92 6.87 -20.76
CA TYR A 59 -26.34 6.50 -20.60
C TYR A 59 -26.86 7.13 -19.32
N SER A 60 -28.08 7.66 -19.35
CA SER A 60 -28.72 8.28 -18.20
C SER A 60 -29.10 7.32 -17.07
N ARG A 61 -28.97 6.00 -17.29
CA ARG A 61 -29.34 4.99 -16.31
C ARG A 61 -28.22 4.60 -15.37
N THR A 62 -28.58 4.32 -14.13
CA THR A 62 -27.72 3.65 -13.16
C THR A 62 -27.63 2.16 -13.48
N ILE A 63 -26.42 1.62 -13.47
CA ILE A 63 -26.16 0.19 -13.69
C ILE A 63 -25.69 -0.40 -12.36
N THR A 64 -26.34 -1.47 -11.92
CA THR A 64 -25.90 -2.29 -10.79
C THR A 64 -25.16 -3.52 -11.31
N ARG A 65 -24.03 -3.83 -10.73
CA ARG A 65 -23.22 -5.02 -11.02
C ARG A 65 -22.80 -5.69 -9.73
N ASP A 66 -23.01 -6.97 -9.63
CA ASP A 66 -22.56 -7.76 -8.49
C ASP A 66 -21.04 -7.90 -8.49
N ARG A 67 -20.47 -7.94 -7.30
CA ARG A 67 -19.07 -8.30 -7.10
C ARG A 67 -18.92 -9.81 -7.26
N VAL A 68 -17.70 -10.21 -7.66
CA VAL A 68 -17.34 -11.64 -7.66
C VAL A 68 -17.50 -12.20 -6.24
N SER A 69 -18.07 -13.40 -6.15
CA SER A 69 -18.20 -14.13 -4.88
C SER A 69 -16.83 -14.34 -4.24
N GLY A 70 -16.78 -14.29 -2.92
CA GLY A 70 -15.58 -14.47 -2.13
C GLY A 70 -15.48 -13.45 -1.00
N ASP A 71 -14.48 -13.60 -0.17
CA ASP A 71 -14.22 -12.82 1.04
C ASP A 71 -13.05 -11.86 0.91
N THR A 72 -12.30 -11.90 -0.21
CA THR A 72 -11.16 -11.00 -0.41
C THR A 72 -11.61 -9.55 -0.58
N LEU A 73 -10.89 -8.62 0.05
CA LEU A 73 -11.21 -7.19 0.00
C LEU A 73 -11.11 -6.60 -1.42
N MET A 74 -10.10 -7.03 -2.18
CA MET A 74 -9.80 -6.51 -3.51
C MET A 74 -10.60 -7.24 -4.60
N ARG A 75 -11.89 -7.46 -4.36
CA ARG A 75 -12.79 -8.06 -5.34
C ARG A 75 -13.60 -6.99 -6.10
N GLY A 76 -13.77 -7.18 -7.40
CA GLY A 76 -14.53 -6.29 -8.27
C GLY A 76 -15.64 -7.03 -9.02
N ILE A 77 -16.09 -6.47 -10.13
CA ILE A 77 -17.05 -7.12 -11.06
C ILE A 77 -16.41 -8.36 -11.72
N ARG A 78 -15.09 -8.36 -11.81
CA ARG A 78 -14.29 -9.49 -12.29
C ARG A 78 -13.22 -9.80 -11.27
N ALA A 79 -12.81 -11.06 -11.20
CA ALA A 79 -11.71 -11.46 -10.32
C ALA A 79 -10.44 -10.68 -10.69
N VAL A 80 -9.87 -10.00 -9.69
CA VAL A 80 -8.56 -9.32 -9.83
C VAL A 80 -7.50 -10.37 -9.59
N LYS A 81 -6.94 -10.93 -10.66
CA LYS A 81 -5.95 -12.02 -10.58
C LYS A 81 -4.51 -11.55 -10.65
N LYS A 82 -4.28 -10.28 -10.99
CA LYS A 82 -2.93 -9.75 -11.24
C LYS A 82 -2.76 -8.37 -10.59
N THR A 83 -1.66 -8.17 -9.91
CA THR A 83 -1.26 -6.88 -9.34
C THR A 83 -1.12 -5.78 -10.38
N ALA A 84 -0.78 -6.11 -11.63
CA ALA A 84 -0.78 -5.16 -12.75
C ALA A 84 -2.12 -4.41 -12.90
N THR A 85 -3.26 -5.08 -12.61
CA THR A 85 -4.57 -4.42 -12.61
C THR A 85 -4.66 -3.35 -11.53
N LEU A 86 -4.16 -3.63 -10.33
CA LEU A 86 -4.13 -2.67 -9.23
C LEU A 86 -3.23 -1.48 -9.55
N ARG A 87 -2.07 -1.73 -10.18
CA ARG A 87 -1.17 -0.67 -10.63
C ARG A 87 -1.85 0.26 -11.62
N SER A 88 -2.57 -0.31 -12.60
CA SER A 88 -3.33 0.48 -13.59
C SER A 88 -4.43 1.32 -12.93
N ILE A 89 -5.16 0.76 -11.96
CA ILE A 89 -6.19 1.49 -11.21
C ILE A 89 -5.55 2.65 -10.42
N LEU A 90 -4.47 2.37 -9.68
CA LEU A 90 -3.78 3.39 -8.90
C LEU A 90 -3.22 4.51 -9.80
N SER A 91 -2.62 4.16 -10.94
CA SER A 91 -2.10 5.14 -11.91
C SER A 91 -3.19 6.05 -12.43
N LYS A 92 -4.35 5.52 -12.82
CA LYS A 92 -5.49 6.32 -13.30
C LYS A 92 -6.06 7.22 -12.20
N LYS A 93 -6.19 6.70 -10.98
CA LYS A 93 -6.67 7.50 -9.83
C LYS A 93 -5.67 8.59 -9.44
N SER A 94 -4.37 8.30 -9.52
CA SER A 94 -3.32 9.27 -9.28
C SER A 94 -3.31 10.40 -10.33
N ALA A 95 -3.45 10.05 -11.61
CA ALA A 95 -3.56 11.05 -12.67
C ALA A 95 -4.74 12.01 -12.43
N LYS A 96 -5.90 11.45 -12.04
CA LYS A 96 -7.07 12.26 -11.68
C LYS A 96 -6.81 13.15 -10.46
N ALA A 97 -6.14 12.63 -9.43
CA ALA A 97 -5.80 13.41 -8.24
C ALA A 97 -4.83 14.57 -8.57
N ILE A 98 -3.93 14.39 -9.53
CA ILE A 98 -3.05 15.48 -10.03
C ILE A 98 -3.90 16.53 -10.77
N GLU A 99 -4.78 16.09 -11.66
CA GLU A 99 -5.68 16.98 -12.42
C GLU A 99 -6.58 17.80 -11.47
N ASP A 100 -7.07 17.18 -10.39
CA ASP A 100 -7.91 17.82 -9.37
C ASP A 100 -7.09 18.67 -8.36
N GLY A 101 -5.77 18.77 -8.51
CA GLY A 101 -4.88 19.55 -7.63
C GLY A 101 -4.66 18.94 -6.24
N LEU A 102 -5.06 17.68 -6.01
CA LEU A 102 -4.95 17.01 -4.71
C LEU A 102 -3.52 16.50 -4.43
N THR A 103 -2.71 16.34 -5.44
CA THR A 103 -1.30 15.95 -5.34
C THR A 103 -0.52 16.47 -6.54
N GLN A 104 0.77 16.71 -6.34
CA GLN A 104 1.67 17.11 -7.43
C GLN A 104 2.43 15.92 -8.04
N GLN A 105 2.37 14.76 -7.40
CA GLN A 105 3.15 13.60 -7.80
C GLN A 105 2.29 12.39 -8.08
N GLN A 106 2.70 11.62 -9.09
CA GLN A 106 2.07 10.35 -9.37
C GLN A 106 2.30 9.36 -8.24
N LEU A 107 1.20 8.83 -7.69
CA LEU A 107 1.24 7.79 -6.67
C LEU A 107 1.56 6.43 -7.32
N SER A 108 2.39 5.65 -6.64
CA SER A 108 2.64 4.24 -6.94
C SER A 108 2.54 3.43 -5.67
N PHE A 109 2.36 2.11 -5.77
CA PHE A 109 2.38 1.26 -4.58
C PHE A 109 3.68 1.37 -3.81
N TYR A 110 4.79 1.47 -4.51
CA TYR A 110 6.10 1.67 -3.90
C TYR A 110 6.16 2.97 -3.08
N ARG A 111 5.72 4.10 -3.65
CA ARG A 111 5.72 5.40 -2.94
C ARG A 111 4.80 5.38 -1.71
N VAL A 112 3.61 4.77 -1.84
CA VAL A 112 2.68 4.63 -0.71
C VAL A 112 3.28 3.74 0.38
N TRP A 113 3.92 2.64 0.00
CA TRP A 113 4.61 1.74 0.93
C TRP A 113 5.77 2.45 1.63
N MET A 114 6.61 3.18 0.89
CA MET A 114 7.73 3.95 1.44
C MET A 114 7.25 5.03 2.42
N SER A 115 6.18 5.77 2.09
CA SER A 115 5.60 6.74 3.02
C SER A 115 5.14 6.07 4.32
N GLY A 116 4.56 4.87 4.24
CA GLY A 116 4.17 4.11 5.42
C GLY A 116 5.36 3.65 6.26
N LEU A 117 6.44 3.22 5.60
CA LEU A 117 7.70 2.89 6.28
C LEU A 117 8.26 4.11 7.03
N PHE A 118 8.36 5.26 6.34
CA PHE A 118 8.87 6.49 6.93
C PHE A 118 7.99 6.99 8.08
N TYR A 119 6.67 6.86 7.95
CA TYR A 119 5.75 7.21 9.03
C TYR A 119 6.00 6.35 10.28
N ARG A 120 6.16 5.03 10.13
CA ARG A 120 6.50 4.15 11.26
C ARG A 120 7.86 4.47 11.88
N MET A 121 8.86 4.81 11.07
CA MET A 121 10.16 5.24 11.57
C MET A 121 10.05 6.57 12.35
N TYR A 122 9.23 7.48 11.87
CA TYR A 122 8.95 8.74 12.56
C TYR A 122 8.25 8.52 13.91
N ASP A 123 7.28 7.62 13.99
CA ASP A 123 6.63 7.27 15.25
C ASP A 123 7.63 6.67 16.26
N ARG A 124 8.56 5.83 15.79
CA ARG A 124 9.67 5.32 16.64
C ARG A 124 10.59 6.43 17.12
N GLU A 125 11.01 7.32 16.21
CA GLU A 125 11.85 8.47 16.56
C GLU A 125 11.18 9.35 17.62
N ARG A 126 9.88 9.63 17.49
CA ARG A 126 9.10 10.38 18.50
C ARG A 126 9.00 9.65 19.85
N ALA A 127 9.01 8.33 19.84
CA ALA A 127 9.05 7.52 21.07
C ALA A 127 10.45 7.38 21.66
N GLY A 128 11.46 8.05 21.09
CA GLY A 128 12.85 7.97 21.55
C GLY A 128 13.57 6.68 21.16
N ILE A 129 13.00 5.91 20.21
CA ILE A 129 13.59 4.66 19.70
C ILE A 129 14.44 5.02 18.48
N PRO A 130 15.71 4.56 18.41
CA PRO A 130 16.57 4.80 17.26
C PRO A 130 15.93 4.36 15.95
N VAL A 131 16.09 5.17 14.90
CA VAL A 131 15.65 4.83 13.54
C VAL A 131 16.72 3.95 12.90
N ASP A 132 16.31 2.75 12.51
CA ASP A 132 17.14 1.76 11.84
C ASP A 132 16.43 1.26 10.58
N PHE A 133 17.08 1.41 9.44
CA PHE A 133 16.58 0.95 8.14
C PHE A 133 17.21 -0.38 7.69
N SER A 134 18.06 -1.00 8.48
CA SER A 134 18.75 -2.24 8.10
C SER A 134 17.76 -3.39 7.84
N GLU A 135 16.75 -3.55 8.71
CA GLU A 135 15.68 -4.52 8.53
C GLU A 135 14.88 -4.26 7.24
N ALA A 136 14.45 -3.01 7.02
CA ALA A 136 13.72 -2.62 5.83
C ALA A 136 14.55 -2.79 4.55
N ALA A 137 15.86 -2.56 4.62
CA ALA A 137 16.77 -2.81 3.50
C ALA A 137 16.91 -4.31 3.21
N THR A 138 16.92 -5.14 4.24
CA THR A 138 16.96 -6.61 4.11
C THR A 138 15.69 -7.12 3.43
N ASP A 139 14.52 -6.70 3.88
CA ASP A 139 13.23 -7.04 3.28
C ASP A 139 13.16 -6.65 1.81
N PHE A 140 13.62 -5.45 1.47
CA PHE A 140 13.64 -4.99 0.10
C PHE A 140 14.55 -5.83 -0.80
N VAL A 141 15.70 -6.26 -0.29
CA VAL A 141 16.64 -7.12 -1.03
C VAL A 141 16.07 -8.53 -1.20
N ALA A 142 15.44 -9.08 -0.18
CA ALA A 142 14.82 -10.40 -0.23
C ALA A 142 13.63 -10.45 -1.19
N ASP A 143 12.82 -9.40 -1.23
CA ASP A 143 11.60 -9.32 -2.04
C ASP A 143 11.89 -9.12 -3.54
N ARG A 144 13.02 -8.54 -3.87
CA ARG A 144 13.51 -8.42 -5.24
C ARG A 144 14.60 -9.42 -5.49
N THR A 145 14.23 -10.60 -5.95
CA THR A 145 15.14 -11.54 -6.60
C THR A 145 15.74 -10.90 -7.86
N TYR A 146 16.56 -9.88 -7.65
CA TYR A 146 17.49 -9.50 -8.69
C TYR A 146 18.54 -10.60 -8.73
N VAL A 147 18.36 -11.54 -9.65
CA VAL A 147 19.46 -12.33 -10.17
C VAL A 147 20.39 -11.35 -10.89
N LEU A 148 21.09 -10.56 -10.12
CA LEU A 148 22.26 -9.85 -10.57
C LEU A 148 23.35 -10.90 -10.64
N ASN A 149 23.74 -11.24 -11.88
CA ASN A 149 24.88 -12.06 -12.22
C ASN A 149 25.87 -12.20 -11.05
N GLY A 150 25.78 -13.27 -10.31
CA GLY A 150 26.60 -13.92 -9.32
C GLY A 150 27.71 -13.22 -8.51
N ARG A 151 27.89 -11.89 -8.57
CA ARG A 151 29.09 -11.22 -8.03
C ARG A 151 28.89 -9.89 -7.31
N ILE A 152 27.68 -9.39 -7.11
CA ILE A 152 27.51 -8.22 -6.24
C ILE A 152 27.38 -8.75 -4.82
N LYS A 153 28.35 -8.44 -3.97
CA LYS A 153 28.26 -8.72 -2.54
C LYS A 153 26.94 -8.12 -2.03
N LEU A 154 26.04 -8.97 -1.53
CA LEU A 154 24.74 -8.56 -0.94
C LEU A 154 24.90 -7.40 0.04
N GLU A 155 25.95 -7.42 0.82
CA GLU A 155 26.33 -6.42 1.80
C GLU A 155 26.47 -5.00 1.23
N HIS A 156 27.17 -4.81 0.12
CA HIS A 156 27.33 -3.49 -0.51
C HIS A 156 25.99 -2.94 -1.05
N LYS A 157 25.12 -3.83 -1.51
CA LYS A 157 23.79 -3.43 -1.99
C LYS A 157 22.88 -3.04 -0.83
N GLN A 158 22.92 -3.78 0.26
CA GLN A 158 22.15 -3.51 1.47
C GLN A 158 22.55 -2.15 2.06
N ASN A 159 23.83 -1.89 2.27
CA ASN A 159 24.33 -0.61 2.79
C ASN A 159 23.95 0.58 1.90
N ARG A 160 23.95 0.40 0.57
CA ARG A 160 23.51 1.45 -0.35
C ARG A 160 22.00 1.71 -0.25
N ILE A 161 21.19 0.67 -0.10
CA ILE A 161 19.74 0.80 0.05
C ILE A 161 19.42 1.49 1.38
N GLU A 162 20.06 1.07 2.45
CA GLU A 162 19.90 1.66 3.77
C GLU A 162 20.22 3.16 3.78
N LYS A 163 21.39 3.55 3.20
CA LYS A 163 21.76 4.96 3.04
C LYS A 163 20.71 5.75 2.26
N ASN A 164 20.21 5.20 1.15
CA ASN A 164 19.19 5.86 0.34
C ASN A 164 17.87 6.03 1.13
N TYR A 165 17.50 5.05 1.95
CA TYR A 165 16.31 5.16 2.80
C TYR A 165 16.45 6.25 3.85
N MET A 166 17.60 6.38 4.47
CA MET A 166 17.87 7.45 5.42
C MET A 166 17.77 8.84 4.77
N GLU A 167 18.38 9.02 3.59
CA GLU A 167 18.30 10.28 2.84
C GLU A 167 16.85 10.59 2.43
N ASP A 168 16.11 9.60 1.92
CA ASP A 168 14.72 9.78 1.52
C ASP A 168 13.79 10.03 2.72
N TYR A 169 14.10 9.44 3.89
CA TYR A 169 13.39 9.72 5.13
C TYR A 169 13.53 11.17 5.57
N GLN A 170 14.75 11.73 5.53
CA GLN A 170 14.95 13.15 5.86
C GLN A 170 14.20 14.06 4.89
N ARG A 171 14.23 13.77 3.60
CA ARG A 171 13.43 14.49 2.59
C ARG A 171 11.94 14.40 2.86
N TRP A 172 11.47 13.20 3.26
CA TRP A 172 10.08 12.99 3.61
C TRP A 172 9.67 13.83 4.83
N LYS A 173 10.46 13.86 5.90
CA LYS A 173 10.19 14.72 7.06
C LYS A 173 10.08 16.19 6.65
N LEU A 174 11.03 16.67 5.86
CA LEU A 174 10.99 18.06 5.35
C LEU A 174 9.74 18.36 4.53
N ALA A 175 9.30 17.42 3.70
CA ALA A 175 8.11 17.60 2.86
C ALA A 175 6.80 17.71 3.69
N PHE A 176 6.76 17.11 4.87
CA PHE A 176 5.62 17.17 5.79
C PHE A 176 5.80 18.20 6.93
N SER A 177 6.91 18.92 6.93
CA SER A 177 7.25 19.92 7.98
C SER A 177 7.24 19.33 9.40
N ILE A 178 7.74 18.12 9.55
CA ILE A 178 7.80 17.34 10.80
C ILE A 178 9.22 16.95 11.15
#